data_955eb9384215ff5c4a4f1636a08f61e7
#
_entry.id   955eb9384215ff5c4a4f1636a08f61e7
#
_cell.length_a   1.000
_cell.length_b   1.000
_cell.length_c   1.000
_cell.angle_alpha   90.00
_cell.angle_beta   90.00
_cell.angle_gamma   90.00
#
_symmetry.space_group_name_H-M   'P 1'
#
loop_
_entity.id
_entity.type
_entity.pdbx_description
1 polymer ?
#
loop_
_entity_poly.entity_id
_entity_poly.type
_entity_poly.pdbx_seq_one_letter_code
_entity_poly.pdbx_strand_id
1 'polypeptide(L)'
;MRFITCRLPDGVEDPAILSADGRQVWPLSWLGLSYETLSDAIPFLTPQVRAGLSLAIAGIPALPIEAVTPESPIPSPAQDVICLGINYMAHSDEAEKYSADAFATKHQDAIYFSKRVTRAVPDGGFIEAHTDLVKKLDYECELAVVLGKDAKDIPAGQTKDYVFGYTILNDVSARDVQTAHKQWYFGKSLDGFTPIGPCIVTADEFDTYPPKLPIRCFVNGEKRQDSNTGLQIFDIDHVIAELSQGMTLKAGTIIATGTPAGVGMGMEPPCFLKPGDEVRCEIDGIGTLTNTVR
;
A
#
# COMPACT_ATOMS: atom_id res chain seq x y z
N MET A 1 14.36 8.94 0.09
CA MET A 1 13.72 9.63 1.24
C MET A 1 12.49 8.87 1.70
N ARG A 2 12.04 9.14 2.94
CA ARG A 2 10.81 8.56 3.50
C ARG A 2 9.81 9.67 3.78
N PHE A 3 8.56 9.47 3.37
CA PHE A 3 7.48 10.44 3.58
C PHE A 3 6.33 9.81 4.35
N ILE A 4 5.76 10.57 5.28
CA ILE A 4 4.56 10.24 6.04
C ILE A 4 3.60 11.43 6.02
N THR A 5 2.38 11.22 6.46
CA THR A 5 1.54 12.29 7.01
C THR A 5 1.56 12.16 8.53
N CYS A 6 1.68 13.25 9.25
CA CYS A 6 1.61 13.25 10.70
C CYS A 6 0.64 14.32 11.18
N ARG A 7 -0.04 14.03 12.31
CA ARG A 7 -0.85 15.02 13.00
C ARG A 7 0.01 15.70 14.05
N LEU A 8 0.14 17.01 13.92
CA LEU A 8 0.87 17.85 14.85
C LEU A 8 0.11 18.04 16.18
N PRO A 9 0.76 18.52 17.25
CA PRO A 9 0.11 18.74 18.56
C PRO A 9 -1.09 19.68 18.53
N ASP A 10 -1.18 20.57 17.55
CA ASP A 10 -2.31 21.48 17.33
C ASP A 10 -3.49 20.81 16.58
N GLY A 11 -3.34 19.53 16.20
CA GLY A 11 -4.35 18.75 15.49
C GLY A 11 -4.29 18.85 13.96
N VAL A 12 -3.39 19.66 13.39
CA VAL A 12 -3.23 19.81 11.95
C VAL A 12 -2.48 18.60 11.37
N GLU A 13 -2.97 18.05 10.28
CA GLU A 13 -2.24 17.05 9.50
C GLU A 13 -1.27 17.76 8.56
N ASP A 14 -0.02 17.30 8.56
CA ASP A 14 1.04 17.85 7.72
C ASP A 14 1.83 16.70 7.06
N PRO A 15 2.03 16.72 5.74
CA PRO A 15 3.02 15.86 5.12
C PRO A 15 4.40 16.11 5.71
N ALA A 16 5.17 15.05 5.95
CA ALA A 16 6.46 15.17 6.62
C ALA A 16 7.51 14.23 6.04
N ILE A 17 8.77 14.59 6.19
CA ILE A 17 9.91 13.70 5.98
C ILE A 17 10.13 12.92 7.26
N LEU A 18 10.28 11.60 7.14
CA LEU A 18 10.65 10.69 8.22
C LEU A 18 12.14 10.35 8.12
N SER A 19 12.86 10.38 9.23
CA SER A 19 14.26 9.94 9.28
C SER A 19 14.39 8.45 8.90
N ALA A 20 15.58 8.04 8.48
CA ALA A 20 15.83 6.65 8.08
C ALA A 20 15.59 5.64 9.21
N ASP A 21 15.84 6.04 10.45
CA ASP A 21 15.63 5.23 11.66
C ASP A 21 14.20 5.32 12.20
N GLY A 22 13.31 6.14 11.57
CA GLY A 22 11.91 6.29 11.94
C GLY A 22 11.66 7.10 13.21
N ARG A 23 12.68 7.78 13.79
CA ARG A 23 12.58 8.43 15.10
C ARG A 23 12.34 9.92 15.04
N GLN A 24 12.56 10.53 13.89
CA GLN A 24 12.47 11.99 13.73
C GLN A 24 11.63 12.34 12.52
N VAL A 25 10.91 13.46 12.61
CA VAL A 25 10.10 13.98 11.53
C VAL A 25 10.35 15.46 11.29
N TRP A 26 10.27 15.88 10.03
CA TRP A 26 10.30 17.27 9.59
C TRP A 26 9.02 17.55 8.79
N PRO A 27 8.03 18.25 9.38
CA PRO A 27 6.85 18.70 8.65
C PRO A 27 7.26 19.51 7.42
N LEU A 28 6.63 19.29 6.27
CA LEU A 28 6.96 20.01 5.04
C LEU A 28 6.70 21.52 5.18
N SER A 29 5.69 21.91 5.96
CA SER A 29 5.39 23.32 6.26
C SER A 29 6.57 24.03 6.94
N TRP A 30 7.33 23.34 7.79
CA TRP A 30 8.53 23.89 8.44
C TRP A 30 9.71 24.08 7.47
N LEU A 31 9.65 23.36 6.35
CA LEU A 31 10.64 23.46 5.27
C LEU A 31 10.21 24.46 4.17
N GLY A 32 9.13 25.23 4.44
CA GLY A 32 8.59 26.22 3.50
C GLY A 32 7.73 25.62 2.39
N LEU A 33 7.29 24.38 2.53
CA LEU A 33 6.43 23.66 1.59
C LEU A 33 5.07 23.40 2.21
N SER A 34 4.09 24.26 1.93
CA SER A 34 2.73 24.15 2.47
C SER A 34 1.81 23.44 1.48
N TYR A 35 1.46 22.19 1.78
CA TYR A 35 0.50 21.37 1.04
C TYR A 35 -0.54 20.83 2.00
N GLU A 36 -1.79 20.70 1.55
CA GLU A 36 -2.85 20.12 2.39
C GLU A 36 -2.64 18.62 2.61
N THR A 37 -2.18 17.92 1.58
CA THR A 37 -1.93 16.48 1.62
C THR A 37 -0.59 16.12 0.98
N LEU A 38 -0.09 14.92 1.30
CA LEU A 38 1.09 14.40 0.61
C LEU A 38 0.81 14.18 -0.88
N SER A 39 -0.42 13.80 -1.26
CA SER A 39 -0.80 13.65 -2.67
C SER A 39 -0.65 14.95 -3.44
N ASP A 40 -0.95 16.10 -2.83
CA ASP A 40 -0.76 17.42 -3.43
C ASP A 40 0.73 17.81 -3.54
N ALA A 41 1.54 17.36 -2.59
CA ALA A 41 2.97 17.62 -2.58
C ALA A 41 3.74 16.77 -3.62
N ILE A 42 3.34 15.52 -3.82
CA ILE A 42 4.04 14.52 -4.66
C ILE A 42 4.46 15.07 -6.03
N PRO A 43 3.60 15.74 -6.84
CA PRO A 43 4.00 16.25 -8.15
C PRO A 43 5.16 17.25 -8.13
N PHE A 44 5.36 17.92 -7.00
CA PHE A 44 6.38 18.95 -6.80
C PHE A 44 7.64 18.42 -6.09
N LEU A 45 7.57 17.25 -5.45
CA LEU A 45 8.69 16.58 -4.79
C LEU A 45 9.61 15.88 -5.81
N THR A 46 10.07 16.64 -6.82
CA THR A 46 11.00 16.15 -7.84
C THR A 46 12.33 15.70 -7.22
N PRO A 47 13.17 14.92 -7.93
CA PRO A 47 14.50 14.53 -7.43
C PRO A 47 15.35 15.74 -6.98
N GLN A 48 15.27 16.87 -7.71
CA GLN A 48 15.98 18.10 -7.38
C GLN A 48 15.48 18.72 -6.08
N VAL A 49 14.15 18.78 -5.90
CA VAL A 49 13.54 19.29 -4.66
C VAL A 49 13.93 18.40 -3.49
N ARG A 50 13.83 17.07 -3.64
CA ARG A 50 14.21 16.13 -2.59
C ARG A 50 15.69 16.23 -2.21
N ALA A 51 16.58 16.44 -3.18
CA ALA A 51 18.01 16.68 -2.89
C ALA A 51 18.20 17.98 -2.07
N GLY A 52 17.46 19.05 -2.41
CA GLY A 52 17.46 20.29 -1.62
C GLY A 52 16.93 20.08 -0.19
N LEU A 53 15.85 19.30 -0.03
CA LEU A 53 15.28 18.97 1.27
C LEU A 53 16.25 18.14 2.13
N SER A 54 16.99 17.19 1.53
CA SER A 54 18.03 16.42 2.24
C SER A 54 19.12 17.32 2.83
N LEU A 55 19.47 18.39 2.14
CA LEU A 55 20.43 19.37 2.65
C LEU A 55 19.80 20.26 3.74
N ALA A 56 18.56 20.68 3.54
CA ALA A 56 17.86 21.57 4.47
C ALA A 56 17.63 20.95 5.84
N ILE A 57 17.17 19.68 5.89
CA ILE A 57 16.91 18.98 7.16
C ILE A 57 18.16 18.81 8.03
N ALA A 58 19.37 18.82 7.45
CA ALA A 58 20.61 18.75 8.22
C ALA A 58 20.82 19.97 9.14
N GLY A 59 20.20 21.11 8.82
CA GLY A 59 20.31 22.37 9.59
C GLY A 59 19.04 22.74 10.38
N ILE A 60 17.97 21.95 10.28
CA ILE A 60 16.67 22.24 10.91
C ILE A 60 16.39 21.20 12.01
N PRO A 61 16.06 21.64 13.25
CA PRO A 61 15.68 20.71 14.31
C PRO A 61 14.48 19.85 13.90
N ALA A 62 14.57 18.54 14.14
CA ALA A 62 13.47 17.62 13.93
C ALA A 62 12.55 17.56 15.15
N LEU A 63 11.30 17.16 14.93
CA LEU A 63 10.45 16.66 16.00
C LEU A 63 10.75 15.19 16.26
N PRO A 64 10.81 14.73 17.51
CA PRO A 64 10.78 13.31 17.79
C PRO A 64 9.43 12.72 17.35
N ILE A 65 9.44 11.47 16.86
CA ILE A 65 8.22 10.82 16.35
C ILE A 65 7.12 10.74 17.41
N GLU A 66 7.48 10.65 18.68
CA GLU A 66 6.56 10.61 19.81
C GLU A 66 5.85 11.95 20.07
N ALA A 67 6.33 13.05 19.49
CA ALA A 67 5.70 14.37 19.60
C ALA A 67 4.58 14.59 18.58
N VAL A 68 4.38 13.67 17.68
CA VAL A 68 3.34 13.72 16.63
C VAL A 68 2.56 12.39 16.62
N THR A 69 1.38 12.39 15.97
CA THR A 69 0.68 11.14 15.69
C THR A 69 0.93 10.77 14.23
N PRO A 70 1.68 9.69 13.95
CA PRO A 70 1.83 9.21 12.58
C PRO A 70 0.48 8.77 12.01
N GLU A 71 0.22 9.17 10.78
CA GLU A 71 -0.94 8.77 10.00
C GLU A 71 -0.48 7.92 8.81
N SER A 72 -1.43 7.30 8.08
CA SER A 72 -1.11 6.74 6.76
C SER A 72 -0.42 7.81 5.90
N PRO A 73 0.59 7.48 5.09
CA PRO A 73 1.27 8.48 4.26
C PRO A 73 0.32 9.22 3.31
N ILE A 74 -0.74 8.54 2.83
CA ILE A 74 -1.86 9.14 2.11
C ILE A 74 -3.15 8.74 2.83
N PRO A 75 -3.60 9.52 3.83
CA PRO A 75 -4.76 9.16 4.66
C PRO A 75 -6.05 9.06 3.85
N SER A 76 -6.25 9.96 2.89
CA SER A 76 -7.43 9.99 2.03
C SER A 76 -6.98 10.10 0.57
N PRO A 77 -6.85 8.95 -0.13
CA PRO A 77 -6.51 8.96 -1.54
C PRO A 77 -7.53 9.77 -2.35
N ALA A 78 -7.06 10.59 -3.29
CA ALA A 78 -7.93 11.40 -4.14
C ALA A 78 -8.82 10.57 -5.08
N GLN A 79 -8.40 9.34 -5.36
CA GLN A 79 -9.11 8.36 -6.18
C GLN A 79 -9.13 7.01 -5.45
N ASP A 80 -10.02 6.11 -5.86
CA ASP A 80 -9.99 4.72 -5.38
C ASP A 80 -8.62 4.10 -5.65
N VAL A 81 -8.13 3.25 -4.73
CA VAL A 81 -6.89 2.49 -4.94
C VAL A 81 -7.13 1.48 -6.04
N ILE A 82 -6.25 1.45 -7.03
CA ILE A 82 -6.25 0.41 -8.07
C ILE A 82 -5.57 -0.83 -7.50
N CYS A 83 -6.17 -2.00 -7.71
CA CYS A 83 -5.64 -3.25 -7.17
C CYS A 83 -5.52 -4.31 -8.26
N LEU A 84 -4.49 -5.16 -8.13
CA LEU A 84 -4.34 -6.37 -8.93
C LEU A 84 -4.82 -7.59 -8.14
N GLY A 85 -5.74 -8.35 -8.73
CA GLY A 85 -6.11 -9.68 -8.23
C GLY A 85 -5.21 -10.75 -8.81
N ILE A 86 -4.83 -11.73 -7.97
CA ILE A 86 -4.14 -12.96 -8.39
C ILE A 86 -2.86 -12.69 -9.20
N ASN A 87 -1.94 -11.95 -8.62
CA ASN A 87 -0.68 -11.57 -9.29
C ASN A 87 0.55 -12.38 -8.84
N TYR A 88 0.35 -13.53 -8.16
CA TYR A 88 1.39 -14.50 -7.82
C TYR A 88 0.88 -15.91 -8.12
N MET A 89 1.67 -16.74 -8.82
CA MET A 89 1.23 -18.09 -9.22
C MET A 89 0.82 -18.95 -8.02
N ALA A 90 1.60 -18.95 -6.95
CA ALA A 90 1.27 -19.74 -5.75
C ALA A 90 -0.04 -19.26 -5.09
N HIS A 91 -0.35 -17.97 -5.13
CA HIS A 91 -1.62 -17.44 -4.65
C HIS A 91 -2.79 -17.82 -5.59
N SER A 92 -2.55 -17.88 -6.89
CA SER A 92 -3.54 -18.37 -7.85
C SER A 92 -3.99 -19.80 -7.52
N ASP A 93 -3.02 -20.68 -7.24
CA ASP A 93 -3.29 -22.08 -6.90
C ASP A 93 -4.12 -22.21 -5.59
N GLU A 94 -3.86 -21.36 -4.59
CA GLU A 94 -4.65 -21.31 -3.36
C GLU A 94 -6.08 -20.80 -3.58
N ALA A 95 -6.21 -19.70 -4.31
CA ALA A 95 -7.50 -19.08 -4.58
C ALA A 95 -8.42 -19.99 -5.40
N GLU A 96 -7.88 -20.68 -6.42
CA GLU A 96 -8.62 -21.63 -7.23
C GLU A 96 -9.08 -22.84 -6.39
N LYS A 97 -8.24 -23.37 -5.51
CA LYS A 97 -8.65 -24.46 -4.57
C LYS A 97 -9.76 -24.02 -3.63
N TYR A 98 -9.74 -22.77 -3.17
CA TYR A 98 -10.79 -22.24 -2.29
C TYR A 98 -12.12 -22.06 -3.03
N SER A 99 -12.11 -21.49 -4.24
CA SER A 99 -13.29 -21.33 -5.09
C SER A 99 -12.88 -21.12 -6.55
N ALA A 100 -12.86 -22.17 -7.36
CA ALA A 100 -12.57 -22.08 -8.79
C ALA A 100 -13.54 -21.14 -9.51
N ASP A 101 -14.84 -21.16 -9.17
CA ASP A 101 -15.85 -20.30 -9.80
C ASP A 101 -15.57 -18.79 -9.60
N ALA A 102 -14.94 -18.43 -8.48
CA ALA A 102 -14.67 -17.03 -8.14
C ALA A 102 -13.28 -16.55 -8.58
N PHE A 103 -12.30 -17.46 -8.70
CA PHE A 103 -10.89 -17.09 -8.82
C PHE A 103 -10.12 -17.76 -9.96
N ALA A 104 -10.71 -18.73 -10.71
CA ALA A 104 -10.00 -19.35 -11.83
C ALA A 104 -9.61 -18.30 -12.89
N THR A 105 -8.35 -18.31 -13.30
CA THR A 105 -7.82 -17.39 -14.30
C THR A 105 -6.84 -18.09 -15.24
N LYS A 106 -6.72 -17.57 -16.47
CA LYS A 106 -5.76 -18.07 -17.47
C LYS A 106 -4.43 -17.30 -17.44
N HIS A 107 -4.31 -16.27 -16.60
CA HIS A 107 -3.13 -15.39 -16.51
C HIS A 107 -2.69 -14.75 -17.85
N GLN A 108 -3.62 -14.60 -18.79
CA GLN A 108 -3.34 -13.91 -20.06
C GLN A 108 -3.42 -12.40 -19.91
N ASP A 109 -4.36 -11.95 -19.07
CA ASP A 109 -4.62 -10.55 -18.79
C ASP A 109 -4.62 -10.33 -17.28
N ALA A 110 -4.19 -9.17 -16.81
CA ALA A 110 -4.22 -8.80 -15.42
C ALA A 110 -5.67 -8.56 -14.95
N ILE A 111 -5.99 -9.00 -13.73
CA ILE A 111 -7.29 -8.74 -13.13
C ILE A 111 -7.18 -7.44 -12.34
N TYR A 112 -7.91 -6.41 -12.77
CA TYR A 112 -7.98 -5.14 -12.07
C TYR A 112 -9.29 -4.98 -11.33
N PHE A 113 -9.20 -4.43 -10.12
CA PHE A 113 -10.34 -3.98 -9.35
C PHE A 113 -9.96 -2.72 -8.57
N SER A 114 -10.90 -2.10 -7.89
CA SER A 114 -10.62 -0.93 -7.06
C SER A 114 -11.10 -1.11 -5.63
N LYS A 115 -10.46 -0.39 -4.71
CA LYS A 115 -10.88 -0.23 -3.32
C LYS A 115 -11.28 1.21 -3.08
N ARG A 116 -12.50 1.43 -2.59
CA ARG A 116 -12.90 2.71 -2.02
C ARG A 116 -12.20 2.90 -0.67
N VAL A 117 -11.55 4.02 -0.50
CA VAL A 117 -10.84 4.35 0.74
C VAL A 117 -11.31 5.73 1.21
N THR A 118 -12.18 5.76 2.21
CA THR A 118 -12.57 7.02 2.87
C THR A 118 -11.43 7.57 3.70
N ARG A 119 -10.80 6.69 4.50
CA ARG A 119 -9.56 6.97 5.23
C ARG A 119 -8.76 5.68 5.37
N ALA A 120 -7.50 5.72 4.97
CA ALA A 120 -6.56 4.61 5.14
C ALA A 120 -6.21 4.45 6.63
N VAL A 121 -6.01 3.20 7.05
CA VAL A 121 -5.62 2.88 8.42
C VAL A 121 -4.10 3.05 8.55
N PRO A 122 -3.61 3.86 9.51
CA PRO A 122 -2.17 4.01 9.74
C PRO A 122 -1.56 2.77 10.40
N ASP A 123 -0.23 2.74 10.47
CA ASP A 123 0.50 1.81 11.33
C ASP A 123 0.06 1.98 12.80
N GLY A 124 -0.17 0.87 13.50
CA GLY A 124 -0.75 0.86 14.85
C GLY A 124 -2.27 1.09 14.92
N GLY A 125 -2.93 1.36 13.77
CA GLY A 125 -4.38 1.56 13.70
C GLY A 125 -5.17 0.24 13.70
N PHE A 126 -6.51 0.35 13.62
CA PHE A 126 -7.40 -0.80 13.72
C PHE A 126 -8.02 -1.19 12.39
N ILE A 127 -8.03 -2.49 12.10
CA ILE A 127 -8.85 -3.11 11.06
C ILE A 127 -10.23 -3.35 11.67
N GLU A 128 -11.29 -2.82 11.03
CA GLU A 128 -12.67 -3.03 11.48
C GLU A 128 -13.16 -4.42 11.06
N ALA A 129 -13.57 -5.25 12.02
CA ALA A 129 -14.00 -6.62 11.70
C ALA A 129 -15.37 -6.71 11.03
N HIS A 130 -16.24 -5.70 11.20
CA HIS A 130 -17.63 -5.69 10.69
C HIS A 130 -18.38 -7.01 10.97
N THR A 131 -18.30 -7.52 12.20
CA THR A 131 -18.75 -8.89 12.56
C THR A 131 -20.20 -9.19 12.25
N ASP A 132 -21.06 -8.18 12.11
CA ASP A 132 -22.45 -8.34 11.68
C ASP A 132 -22.58 -8.70 10.20
N LEU A 133 -21.65 -8.23 9.37
CA LEU A 133 -21.63 -8.41 7.92
C LEU A 133 -20.62 -9.48 7.48
N VAL A 134 -19.42 -9.48 8.05
CA VAL A 134 -18.26 -10.26 7.60
C VAL A 134 -18.04 -11.47 8.52
N LYS A 135 -17.96 -12.66 7.94
CA LYS A 135 -17.66 -13.90 8.67
C LYS A 135 -16.30 -14.51 8.29
N LYS A 136 -15.70 -14.01 7.20
CA LYS A 136 -14.44 -14.53 6.65
C LYS A 136 -13.51 -13.35 6.33
N LEU A 137 -13.04 -12.69 7.40
CA LEU A 137 -12.09 -11.58 7.29
C LEU A 137 -10.68 -12.10 7.02
N ASP A 138 -10.00 -11.57 6.02
CA ASP A 138 -8.70 -12.04 5.57
C ASP A 138 -7.72 -10.90 5.34
N TYR A 139 -6.43 -11.20 5.30
CA TYR A 139 -5.32 -10.27 5.10
C TYR A 139 -4.62 -10.57 3.77
N GLU A 140 -4.04 -9.54 3.18
CA GLU A 140 -3.23 -9.61 1.95
C GLU A 140 -2.11 -8.56 2.02
N CYS A 141 -0.88 -8.98 2.37
CA CYS A 141 0.28 -8.10 2.36
C CYS A 141 0.71 -7.81 0.92
N GLU A 142 0.78 -6.53 0.55
CA GLU A 142 1.09 -6.10 -0.81
C GLU A 142 2.11 -4.97 -0.85
N LEU A 143 2.98 -5.00 -1.88
CA LEU A 143 3.69 -3.82 -2.32
C LEU A 143 2.69 -2.89 -3.02
N ALA A 144 2.66 -1.62 -2.61
CA ALA A 144 1.91 -0.60 -3.32
C ALA A 144 2.85 0.43 -3.95
N VAL A 145 2.60 0.76 -5.22
CA VAL A 145 3.32 1.80 -5.94
C VAL A 145 2.52 3.09 -5.96
N VAL A 146 3.21 4.23 -5.76
CA VAL A 146 2.61 5.57 -5.79
C VAL A 146 3.19 6.33 -6.97
N LEU A 147 2.33 6.89 -7.83
CA LEU A 147 2.76 7.66 -8.99
C LEU A 147 3.19 9.08 -8.62
N GLY A 148 4.27 9.55 -9.22
CA GLY A 148 4.87 10.88 -8.98
C GLY A 148 4.38 11.96 -9.92
N LYS A 149 3.84 11.59 -11.06
CA LYS A 149 3.31 12.52 -12.08
C LYS A 149 2.23 11.84 -12.90
N ASP A 150 1.44 12.65 -13.59
CA ASP A 150 0.37 12.14 -14.47
C ASP A 150 0.96 11.22 -15.55
N ALA A 151 0.42 10.00 -15.67
CA ALA A 151 0.81 9.00 -16.64
C ALA A 151 -0.32 8.75 -17.64
N LYS A 152 -0.04 8.92 -18.91
CA LYS A 152 -0.96 8.71 -20.02
C LYS A 152 -0.20 8.14 -21.22
N ASP A 153 -0.66 7.00 -21.72
CA ASP A 153 -0.08 6.33 -22.91
C ASP A 153 1.45 6.09 -22.77
N ILE A 154 1.87 5.59 -21.61
CA ILE A 154 3.29 5.38 -21.28
C ILE A 154 3.72 4.02 -21.80
N PRO A 155 4.75 3.95 -22.68
CA PRO A 155 5.28 2.68 -23.13
C PRO A 155 5.94 1.88 -22.01
N ALA A 156 5.85 0.55 -22.06
CA ALA A 156 6.66 -0.33 -21.21
C ALA A 156 8.16 0.00 -21.33
N GLY A 157 8.88 -0.11 -20.24
CA GLY A 157 10.29 0.31 -20.12
C GLY A 157 10.50 1.81 -19.86
N GLN A 158 9.45 2.64 -19.89
CA GLN A 158 9.51 4.07 -19.59
C GLN A 158 8.74 4.47 -18.33
N THR A 159 8.09 3.53 -17.65
CA THR A 159 7.20 3.81 -16.52
C THR A 159 7.95 4.18 -15.24
N LYS A 160 9.22 3.81 -15.13
CA LYS A 160 10.10 4.13 -13.99
C LYS A 160 10.06 5.62 -13.62
N ASP A 161 10.07 6.50 -14.61
CA ASP A 161 10.11 7.95 -14.41
C ASP A 161 8.79 8.54 -13.88
N TYR A 162 7.75 7.69 -13.78
CA TYR A 162 6.43 8.06 -13.27
C TYR A 162 6.21 7.59 -11.84
N VAL A 163 7.09 6.77 -11.28
CA VAL A 163 6.97 6.25 -9.93
C VAL A 163 7.59 7.22 -8.92
N PHE A 164 6.81 7.66 -7.93
CA PHE A 164 7.30 8.43 -6.80
C PHE A 164 8.00 7.53 -5.77
N GLY A 165 7.36 6.43 -5.43
CA GLY A 165 7.87 5.54 -4.42
C GLY A 165 6.95 4.36 -4.13
N TYR A 166 7.26 3.66 -3.05
CA TYR A 166 6.60 2.43 -2.65
C TYR A 166 6.20 2.49 -1.18
N THR A 167 5.12 1.79 -0.86
CA THR A 167 4.61 1.62 0.51
C THR A 167 4.07 0.21 0.69
N ILE A 168 3.71 -0.15 1.92
CA ILE A 168 2.99 -1.40 2.22
C ILE A 168 1.51 -1.10 2.23
N LEU A 169 0.72 -1.99 1.64
CA LEU A 169 -0.73 -2.00 1.75
C LEU A 169 -1.18 -3.39 2.19
N ASN A 170 -2.09 -3.45 3.17
CA ASN A 170 -2.80 -4.68 3.51
C ASN A 170 -4.18 -4.63 2.84
N ASP A 171 -4.39 -5.42 1.78
CA ASP A 171 -5.66 -5.50 1.07
C ASP A 171 -6.65 -6.38 1.82
N VAL A 172 -7.12 -5.88 2.97
CA VAL A 172 -8.08 -6.59 3.83
C VAL A 172 -9.33 -6.93 3.03
N SER A 173 -9.79 -8.18 3.21
CA SER A 173 -10.80 -8.82 2.37
C SER A 173 -11.89 -9.50 3.20
N ALA A 174 -13.15 -9.19 2.92
CA ALA A 174 -14.29 -9.96 3.39
C ALA A 174 -14.60 -11.06 2.37
N ARG A 175 -14.04 -12.26 2.52
CA ARG A 175 -14.10 -13.33 1.51
C ARG A 175 -15.53 -13.79 1.18
N ASP A 176 -16.39 -13.84 2.18
CA ASP A 176 -17.80 -14.19 2.01
C ASP A 176 -18.56 -13.10 1.22
N VAL A 177 -18.31 -11.83 1.48
CA VAL A 177 -18.88 -10.72 0.72
C VAL A 177 -18.28 -10.65 -0.68
N GLN A 178 -16.96 -10.82 -0.81
CA GLN A 178 -16.23 -10.82 -2.08
C GLN A 178 -16.75 -11.89 -3.04
N THR A 179 -17.00 -13.11 -2.55
CA THR A 179 -17.45 -14.22 -3.39
C THR A 179 -18.96 -14.25 -3.62
N ALA A 180 -19.75 -13.58 -2.77
CA ALA A 180 -21.20 -13.45 -2.96
C ALA A 180 -21.57 -12.52 -4.14
N HIS A 181 -20.67 -11.61 -4.51
CA HIS A 181 -20.84 -10.66 -5.61
C HIS A 181 -19.88 -10.99 -6.75
N LYS A 182 -20.29 -10.78 -8.01
CA LYS A 182 -19.41 -11.02 -9.16
C LYS A 182 -18.21 -10.09 -9.20
N GLN A 183 -18.36 -8.87 -8.66
CA GLN A 183 -17.27 -7.89 -8.53
C GLN A 183 -16.80 -7.84 -7.10
N TRP A 184 -15.48 -7.81 -6.91
CA TRP A 184 -14.86 -7.88 -5.58
C TRP A 184 -14.97 -6.57 -4.76
N TYR A 185 -15.33 -5.49 -5.42
CA TYR A 185 -15.36 -4.13 -4.90
C TYR A 185 -15.96 -4.01 -3.50
N PHE A 186 -17.16 -4.58 -3.27
CA PHE A 186 -17.83 -4.46 -1.98
C PHE A 186 -17.07 -5.17 -0.85
N GLY A 187 -16.60 -6.40 -1.09
CA GLY A 187 -15.83 -7.17 -0.10
C GLY A 187 -14.42 -6.62 0.20
N LYS A 188 -13.96 -5.67 -0.60
CA LYS A 188 -12.64 -5.04 -0.50
C LYS A 188 -12.69 -3.58 0.00
N SER A 189 -13.88 -2.93 0.03
CA SER A 189 -14.03 -1.47 0.23
C SER A 189 -14.73 -1.08 1.52
N LEU A 190 -14.84 -1.99 2.50
CA LEU A 190 -15.42 -1.65 3.80
C LEU A 190 -14.47 -0.70 4.56
N ASP A 191 -15.03 0.18 5.40
CA ASP A 191 -14.24 1.08 6.23
C ASP A 191 -13.26 0.27 7.11
N GLY A 192 -12.03 0.76 7.25
CA GLY A 192 -10.97 0.05 7.98
C GLY A 192 -10.27 -1.07 7.20
N PHE A 193 -10.62 -1.30 5.91
CA PHE A 193 -10.08 -2.39 5.09
C PHE A 193 -8.83 -2.03 4.28
N THR A 194 -8.28 -0.84 4.49
CA THR A 194 -7.11 -0.42 3.73
C THR A 194 -6.03 0.18 4.63
N PRO A 195 -5.32 -0.64 5.41
CA PRO A 195 -4.08 -0.22 6.05
C PRO A 195 -3.03 0.13 5.00
N ILE A 196 -2.40 1.32 5.12
CA ILE A 196 -1.32 1.80 4.25
C ILE A 196 -0.24 2.46 5.10
N GLY A 197 1.00 2.04 4.94
CA GLY A 197 2.15 2.61 5.65
C GLY A 197 3.36 1.67 5.71
N PRO A 198 4.28 1.86 6.66
CA PRO A 198 4.32 2.97 7.63
C PRO A 198 4.68 4.31 6.98
N CYS A 199 5.29 4.30 5.80
CA CYS A 199 5.73 5.47 5.04
C CYS A 199 5.76 5.16 3.55
N ILE A 200 5.90 6.18 2.70
CA ILE A 200 6.32 6.02 1.31
C ILE A 200 7.84 6.21 1.26
N VAL A 201 8.54 5.20 0.73
CA VAL A 201 9.97 5.27 0.41
C VAL A 201 10.12 5.61 -1.06
N THR A 202 10.87 6.66 -1.38
CA THR A 202 11.02 7.11 -2.77
C THR A 202 11.73 6.08 -3.64
N ALA A 203 11.37 6.02 -4.92
CA ALA A 203 11.83 4.98 -5.85
C ALA A 203 13.35 4.97 -6.06
N ASP A 204 14.02 6.09 -5.85
CA ASP A 204 15.47 6.24 -5.95
C ASP A 204 16.26 5.62 -4.78
N GLU A 205 15.58 5.15 -3.73
CA GLU A 205 16.20 4.36 -2.64
C GLU A 205 16.39 2.88 -3.01
N PHE A 206 15.91 2.44 -4.17
CA PHE A 206 15.98 1.05 -4.61
C PHE A 206 16.86 0.87 -5.84
N ASP A 207 17.75 -0.13 -5.82
CA ASP A 207 18.75 -0.35 -6.88
C ASP A 207 18.13 -0.83 -8.21
N THR A 208 16.95 -1.47 -8.14
CA THR A 208 16.31 -2.08 -9.32
C THR A 208 14.91 -1.50 -9.55
N TYR A 209 14.48 -1.53 -10.81
CA TYR A 209 13.10 -1.23 -11.20
C TYR A 209 12.56 -2.34 -12.12
N PRO A 210 11.38 -2.90 -11.82
CA PRO A 210 10.70 -2.87 -10.51
C PRO A 210 11.56 -3.44 -9.37
N PRO A 211 11.34 -3.02 -8.12
CA PRO A 211 12.14 -3.52 -7.00
C PRO A 211 11.75 -4.98 -6.67
N LYS A 212 12.76 -5.80 -6.37
CA LYS A 212 12.60 -7.22 -5.99
C LYS A 212 12.87 -7.38 -4.51
N LEU A 213 11.81 -7.29 -3.71
CA LEU A 213 11.89 -7.17 -2.26
C LEU A 213 11.27 -8.39 -1.58
N PRO A 214 11.90 -8.91 -0.50
CA PRO A 214 11.23 -9.83 0.41
C PRO A 214 9.95 -9.21 0.97
N ILE A 215 8.85 -9.96 0.91
CA ILE A 215 7.52 -9.58 1.40
C ILE A 215 7.00 -10.67 2.32
N ARG A 216 6.54 -10.30 3.52
CA ARG A 216 6.10 -11.23 4.57
C ARG A 216 4.87 -10.71 5.28
N CYS A 217 4.03 -11.63 5.73
CA CYS A 217 2.92 -11.34 6.63
C CYS A 217 2.93 -12.28 7.83
N PHE A 218 2.61 -11.73 8.98
CA PHE A 218 2.49 -12.47 10.24
C PHE A 218 1.11 -12.19 10.85
N VAL A 219 0.51 -13.22 11.42
CA VAL A 219 -0.71 -13.09 12.22
C VAL A 219 -0.41 -13.63 13.61
N ASN A 220 -0.57 -12.80 14.64
CA ASN A 220 -0.23 -13.12 16.03
C ASN A 220 1.21 -13.67 16.19
N GLY A 221 2.16 -13.11 15.42
CA GLY A 221 3.55 -13.52 15.40
C GLY A 221 3.85 -14.77 14.57
N GLU A 222 2.85 -15.49 14.07
CA GLU A 222 3.03 -16.63 13.16
C GLU A 222 3.19 -16.14 11.71
N LYS A 223 4.29 -16.54 11.06
CA LYS A 223 4.53 -16.19 9.66
C LYS A 223 3.57 -16.94 8.75
N ARG A 224 2.75 -16.20 8.01
CA ARG A 224 1.73 -16.70 7.09
C ARG A 224 2.13 -16.55 5.63
N GLN A 225 2.65 -15.39 5.24
CA GLN A 225 3.13 -15.15 3.89
C GLN A 225 4.66 -14.95 3.92
N ASP A 226 5.38 -15.51 2.95
CA ASP A 226 6.83 -15.37 2.79
C ASP A 226 7.19 -15.52 1.31
N SER A 227 7.53 -14.41 0.65
CA SER A 227 7.73 -14.37 -0.79
C SER A 227 8.66 -13.22 -1.20
N ASN A 228 8.68 -12.92 -2.51
CA ASN A 228 9.44 -11.82 -3.08
C ASN A 228 8.64 -11.14 -4.19
N THR A 229 8.65 -9.81 -4.25
CA THR A 229 7.92 -9.03 -5.26
C THR A 229 8.41 -9.28 -6.69
N GLY A 230 9.61 -9.85 -6.86
CA GLY A 230 10.11 -10.32 -8.16
C GLY A 230 9.39 -11.54 -8.73
N LEU A 231 8.46 -12.16 -7.97
CA LEU A 231 7.63 -13.30 -8.40
C LEU A 231 6.24 -12.89 -8.89
N GLN A 232 5.97 -11.60 -9.03
CA GLN A 232 4.75 -11.08 -9.63
C GLN A 232 4.60 -11.58 -11.07
N ILE A 233 3.37 -11.96 -11.46
CA ILE A 233 3.03 -12.37 -12.83
C ILE A 233 3.10 -11.15 -13.76
N PHE A 234 2.47 -10.06 -13.35
CA PHE A 234 2.50 -8.77 -14.03
C PHE A 234 3.28 -7.79 -13.14
N ASP A 235 4.42 -7.34 -13.61
CA ASP A 235 5.25 -6.41 -12.85
C ASP A 235 4.73 -4.96 -12.93
N ILE A 236 5.31 -4.08 -12.14
CA ILE A 236 4.90 -2.68 -12.05
C ILE A 236 5.03 -1.95 -13.39
N ASP A 237 6.08 -2.28 -14.19
CA ASP A 237 6.27 -1.66 -15.50
C ASP A 237 5.13 -2.02 -16.45
N HIS A 238 4.77 -3.30 -16.51
CA HIS A 238 3.62 -3.79 -17.30
C HIS A 238 2.32 -3.11 -16.85
N VAL A 239 2.05 -3.09 -15.55
CA VAL A 239 0.79 -2.57 -14.98
C VAL A 239 0.60 -1.08 -15.28
N ILE A 240 1.62 -0.25 -15.08
CA ILE A 240 1.53 1.18 -15.38
C ILE A 240 1.39 1.41 -16.87
N ALA A 241 2.14 0.67 -17.71
CA ALA A 241 2.06 0.78 -19.15
C ALA A 241 0.65 0.42 -19.65
N GLU A 242 0.09 -0.69 -19.19
CA GLU A 242 -1.23 -1.16 -19.60
C GLU A 242 -2.34 -0.21 -19.14
N LEU A 243 -2.39 0.14 -17.86
CA LEU A 243 -3.44 1.01 -17.30
C LEU A 243 -3.40 2.43 -17.88
N SER A 244 -2.19 2.93 -18.21
CA SER A 244 -2.07 4.27 -18.80
C SER A 244 -2.54 4.35 -20.25
N GLN A 245 -2.76 3.22 -20.93
CA GLN A 245 -3.32 3.20 -22.29
C GLN A 245 -4.77 3.70 -22.25
N GLY A 246 -5.00 4.86 -22.82
CA GLY A 246 -6.34 5.47 -22.88
C GLY A 246 -6.87 6.05 -21.57
N MET A 247 -6.29 5.72 -20.42
CA MET A 247 -6.66 6.22 -19.09
C MET A 247 -5.54 7.09 -18.52
N THR A 248 -5.86 8.24 -17.92
CA THR A 248 -4.86 9.06 -17.23
C THR A 248 -4.78 8.65 -15.76
N LEU A 249 -3.62 8.13 -15.37
CA LEU A 249 -3.28 7.90 -13.97
C LEU A 249 -2.68 9.18 -13.40
N LYS A 250 -3.33 9.77 -12.42
CA LYS A 250 -2.88 11.04 -11.80
C LYS A 250 -1.69 10.81 -10.86
N ALA A 251 -0.89 11.85 -10.67
CA ALA A 251 0.07 11.88 -9.57
C ALA A 251 -0.63 11.58 -8.25
N GLY A 252 0.01 10.81 -7.36
CA GLY A 252 -0.60 10.33 -6.13
C GLY A 252 -1.50 9.09 -6.28
N THR A 253 -1.77 8.59 -7.51
CA THR A 253 -2.45 7.31 -7.70
C THR A 253 -1.69 6.20 -6.99
N ILE A 254 -2.41 5.37 -6.23
CA ILE A 254 -1.90 4.20 -5.53
C ILE A 254 -2.32 2.96 -6.30
N ILE A 255 -1.36 2.07 -6.58
CA ILE A 255 -1.61 0.77 -7.21
C ILE A 255 -1.09 -0.32 -6.26
N ALA A 256 -1.99 -1.14 -5.72
CA ALA A 256 -1.68 -2.34 -4.96
C ALA A 256 -1.39 -3.49 -5.94
N THR A 257 -0.25 -4.17 -5.77
CA THR A 257 0.30 -5.03 -6.83
C THR A 257 -0.01 -6.51 -6.67
N GLY A 258 -0.93 -6.85 -5.78
CA GLY A 258 -1.31 -8.23 -5.48
C GLY A 258 -0.48 -8.85 -4.36
N THR A 259 -1.04 -9.88 -3.76
CA THR A 259 -0.49 -10.57 -2.59
C THR A 259 0.07 -11.94 -2.95
N PRO A 260 1.15 -12.43 -2.27
CA PRO A 260 1.63 -13.79 -2.40
C PRO A 260 0.73 -14.81 -1.66
N ALA A 261 1.02 -16.10 -1.82
CA ALA A 261 0.40 -17.21 -1.10
C ALA A 261 0.55 -17.07 0.43
N GLY A 262 -0.32 -17.75 1.17
CA GLY A 262 -0.35 -17.78 2.64
C GLY A 262 -1.46 -16.92 3.25
N VAL A 263 -2.46 -16.51 2.46
CA VAL A 263 -3.67 -15.86 2.95
C VAL A 263 -4.56 -16.83 3.73
N GLY A 264 -5.41 -16.31 4.61
CA GLY A 264 -6.23 -17.14 5.49
C GLY A 264 -7.17 -18.10 4.75
N MET A 265 -7.70 -17.70 3.58
CA MET A 265 -8.55 -18.59 2.76
C MET A 265 -7.77 -19.75 2.14
N GLY A 266 -6.46 -19.62 1.92
CA GLY A 266 -5.60 -20.66 1.33
C GLY A 266 -5.08 -21.69 2.33
N MET A 267 -5.35 -21.49 3.62
CA MET A 267 -4.92 -22.42 4.67
C MET A 267 -5.81 -23.67 4.73
N GLU A 268 -5.27 -24.77 5.24
CA GLU A 268 -6.00 -26.03 5.45
C GLU A 268 -5.98 -26.44 6.93
N PRO A 269 -7.10 -26.28 7.67
CA PRO A 269 -8.35 -25.62 7.27
C PRO A 269 -8.19 -24.08 7.13
N PRO A 270 -9.08 -23.41 6.37
CA PRO A 270 -9.05 -21.94 6.26
C PRO A 270 -9.06 -21.24 7.62
N CYS A 271 -8.20 -20.24 7.78
CA CYS A 271 -8.01 -19.53 9.04
C CYS A 271 -8.16 -18.02 8.87
N PHE A 272 -9.34 -17.50 9.21
CA PHE A 272 -9.71 -16.10 9.05
C PHE A 272 -9.41 -15.29 10.30
N LEU A 273 -9.22 -13.97 10.11
CA LEU A 273 -9.00 -13.01 11.18
C LEU A 273 -10.25 -12.84 12.04
N LYS A 274 -10.03 -12.52 13.31
CA LYS A 274 -11.07 -12.21 14.30
C LYS A 274 -10.64 -11.04 15.18
N PRO A 275 -11.57 -10.37 15.87
CA PRO A 275 -11.23 -9.34 16.83
C PRO A 275 -10.16 -9.78 17.83
N GLY A 276 -9.15 -8.93 18.03
CA GLY A 276 -7.98 -9.18 18.85
C GLY A 276 -6.76 -9.72 18.10
N ASP A 277 -6.90 -10.17 16.85
CA ASP A 277 -5.75 -10.60 16.06
C ASP A 277 -4.88 -9.41 15.63
N GLU A 278 -3.56 -9.59 15.70
CA GLU A 278 -2.56 -8.68 15.15
C GLU A 278 -2.12 -9.15 13.76
N VAL A 279 -2.15 -8.26 12.80
CA VAL A 279 -1.61 -8.49 11.45
C VAL A 279 -0.41 -7.60 11.22
N ARG A 280 0.73 -8.18 10.87
CA ARG A 280 1.98 -7.47 10.60
C ARG A 280 2.49 -7.79 9.21
N CYS A 281 2.49 -6.79 8.35
CA CYS A 281 3.03 -6.82 6.99
C CYS A 281 4.44 -6.22 6.98
N GLU A 282 5.40 -6.91 6.36
CA GLU A 282 6.80 -6.47 6.26
C GLU A 282 7.26 -6.50 4.81
N ILE A 283 7.89 -5.42 4.35
CA ILE A 283 8.61 -5.38 3.06
C ILE A 283 9.99 -4.77 3.30
N ASP A 284 11.02 -5.51 2.93
CA ASP A 284 12.41 -5.06 3.12
C ASP A 284 12.65 -3.74 2.37
N GLY A 285 13.34 -2.81 3.01
CA GLY A 285 13.60 -1.45 2.49
C GLY A 285 12.47 -0.45 2.75
N ILE A 286 11.23 -0.90 2.98
CA ILE A 286 10.09 -0.03 3.31
C ILE A 286 9.89 0.03 4.82
N GLY A 287 9.65 -1.11 5.46
CA GLY A 287 9.43 -1.19 6.90
C GLY A 287 8.38 -2.23 7.28
N THR A 288 7.64 -1.91 8.32
CA THR A 288 6.61 -2.78 8.91
C THR A 288 5.32 -1.99 9.09
N LEU A 289 4.20 -2.60 8.73
CA LEU A 289 2.84 -2.09 8.94
C LEU A 289 2.10 -3.08 9.84
N THR A 290 1.75 -2.66 11.05
CA THR A 290 1.10 -3.50 12.07
C THR A 290 -0.26 -2.95 12.43
N ASN A 291 -1.28 -3.79 12.42
CA ASN A 291 -2.64 -3.41 12.73
C ASN A 291 -3.33 -4.47 13.59
N THR A 292 -4.23 -4.04 14.45
CA THR A 292 -5.05 -4.94 15.28
C THR A 292 -6.49 -4.96 14.77
N VAL A 293 -7.10 -6.13 14.72
CA VAL A 293 -8.52 -6.30 14.36
C VAL A 293 -9.40 -5.96 15.55
N ARG A 294 -10.46 -5.14 15.37
CA ARG A 294 -11.43 -4.81 16.44
C ARG A 294 -12.89 -4.97 16.00
#